data_0d66293c3b9c1e11b2f569037e84c65d
#
_entry.id   0d66293c3b9c1e11b2f569037e84c65d
#
_cell.length_a   1.000
_cell.length_b   1.000
_cell.length_c   1.000
_cell.angle_alpha   90.00
_cell.angle_beta   90.00
_cell.angle_gamma   90.00
#
_symmetry.space_group_name_H-M   'P 1'
#
loop_
_entity.id
_entity.type
_entity.pdbx_description
1 polymer ?
#
loop_
_entity_poly.entity_id
_entity_poly.type
_entity_poly.pdbx_seq_one_letter_code
_entity_poly.pdbx_strand_id
1 'polypeptide(L)'
;WIAAPLAAIAINRPARRRVERLNEDQEQKLRSYAHRTWAFYEQFVGPEDHWLPPDHYQESPLGIVAHRTSPTNIGMLLTSTLVAYDLGYIDQYALLSRLSATMETLGQMERYRGHFINWIDTRTLEALTPRYVSTVDSGNLAASLVLMSQTLQALHRSHIIRWNRWQGYLDILGQLDEAAHAVEVKKTKPVQE
;
A
#
# COMPACT_ATOMS: atom_id res chain seq x y z
N TRP A 1 42.36 7.37 -2.43
CA TRP A 1 41.28 8.21 -1.89
C TRP A 1 40.88 9.33 -2.86
N ILE A 2 41.81 9.99 -3.57
CA ILE A 2 41.50 11.09 -4.52
C ILE A 2 40.61 10.62 -5.68
N ALA A 3 40.71 9.40 -6.13
CA ALA A 3 39.89 8.83 -7.20
C ALA A 3 38.51 8.31 -6.74
N ALA A 4 38.24 8.20 -5.43
CA ALA A 4 37.00 7.66 -4.89
C ALA A 4 35.74 8.42 -5.35
N PRO A 5 35.70 9.75 -5.43
CA PRO A 5 34.54 10.47 -5.96
C PRO A 5 34.24 10.16 -7.43
N LEU A 6 35.28 10.00 -8.24
CA LEU A 6 35.15 9.66 -9.67
C LEU A 6 34.64 8.24 -9.86
N ALA A 7 35.11 7.28 -9.04
CA ALA A 7 34.61 5.92 -9.02
C ALA A 7 33.12 5.88 -8.59
N ALA A 8 32.75 6.63 -7.55
CA ALA A 8 31.36 6.75 -7.11
C ALA A 8 30.44 7.31 -8.19
N ILE A 9 30.87 8.36 -8.90
CA ILE A 9 30.12 8.92 -10.03
C ILE A 9 29.98 7.90 -11.17
N ALA A 10 31.04 7.15 -11.47
CA ALA A 10 31.01 6.15 -12.53
C ALA A 10 30.07 4.96 -12.20
N ILE A 11 30.08 4.51 -10.94
CA ILE A 11 29.20 3.42 -10.45
C ILE A 11 27.73 3.88 -10.38
N ASN A 12 27.49 5.13 -10.00
CA ASN A 12 26.15 5.69 -9.90
C ASN A 12 25.56 6.18 -11.24
N ARG A 13 26.31 6.08 -12.34
CA ARG A 13 25.72 6.37 -13.65
C ARG A 13 24.58 5.41 -13.91
N PRO A 14 23.35 5.91 -14.16
CA PRO A 14 22.23 5.04 -14.46
C PRO A 14 22.57 4.20 -15.70
N ALA A 15 22.62 2.88 -15.51
CA ALA A 15 22.72 2.00 -16.66
C ALA A 15 21.51 2.28 -17.55
N ARG A 16 21.74 2.59 -18.84
CA ARG A 16 20.65 2.69 -19.81
C ARG A 16 20.09 1.27 -19.99
N ARG A 17 19.24 0.85 -19.05
CA ARG A 17 18.45 -0.39 -19.24
C ARG A 17 17.51 -0.11 -20.40
N ARG A 18 17.55 -0.96 -21.41
CA ARG A 18 16.49 -1.05 -22.40
C ARG A 18 15.25 -1.45 -21.61
N VAL A 19 14.33 -0.50 -21.42
CA VAL A 19 13.04 -0.81 -20.77
C VAL A 19 12.26 -1.62 -21.79
N GLU A 20 12.19 -2.93 -21.56
CA GLU A 20 11.28 -3.76 -22.33
C GLU A 20 9.86 -3.33 -21.98
N ARG A 21 9.08 -3.03 -23.01
CA ARG A 21 7.68 -2.71 -22.82
C ARG A 21 6.94 -3.99 -22.46
N LEU A 22 6.12 -3.91 -21.43
CA LEU A 22 5.20 -4.98 -21.09
C LEU A 22 4.24 -5.20 -22.26
N ASN A 23 3.88 -6.45 -22.50
CA ASN A 23 2.74 -6.76 -23.36
C ASN A 23 1.43 -6.59 -22.57
N GLU A 24 0.30 -6.59 -23.26
CA GLU A 24 -1.02 -6.36 -22.65
C GLU A 24 -1.34 -7.36 -21.54
N ASP A 25 -1.05 -8.64 -21.73
CA ASP A 25 -1.27 -9.69 -20.74
C ASP A 25 -0.44 -9.48 -19.46
N GLN A 26 0.82 -9.06 -19.63
CA GLN A 26 1.71 -8.76 -18.50
C GLN A 26 1.22 -7.54 -17.72
N GLU A 27 0.78 -6.50 -18.43
CA GLU A 27 0.24 -5.30 -17.81
C GLU A 27 -1.03 -5.63 -17.04
N GLN A 28 -1.99 -6.33 -17.64
CA GLN A 28 -3.23 -6.75 -16.99
C GLN A 28 -2.96 -7.60 -15.74
N LYS A 29 -2.01 -8.52 -15.81
CA LYS A 29 -1.63 -9.36 -14.68
C LYS A 29 -1.02 -8.56 -13.53
N LEU A 30 -0.15 -7.60 -13.82
CA LEU A 30 0.42 -6.72 -12.81
C LEU A 30 -0.66 -5.81 -12.17
N ARG A 31 -1.59 -5.30 -12.96
CA ARG A 31 -2.72 -4.51 -12.45
C ARG A 31 -3.64 -5.36 -11.57
N SER A 32 -3.90 -6.62 -11.93
CA SER A 32 -4.65 -7.55 -11.09
C SER A 32 -3.97 -7.77 -9.73
N TYR A 33 -2.65 -7.97 -9.69
CA TYR A 33 -1.91 -8.08 -8.43
C TYR A 33 -1.97 -6.78 -7.62
N ALA A 34 -1.83 -5.62 -8.25
CA ALA A 34 -1.91 -4.34 -7.58
C ALA A 34 -3.30 -4.11 -6.94
N HIS A 35 -4.37 -4.44 -7.65
CA HIS A 35 -5.74 -4.33 -7.12
C HIS A 35 -5.97 -5.30 -5.95
N ARG A 36 -5.52 -6.55 -6.06
CA ARG A 36 -5.63 -7.52 -4.95
C ARG A 36 -4.84 -7.09 -3.72
N THR A 37 -3.69 -6.46 -3.92
CA THR A 37 -2.91 -5.85 -2.83
C THR A 37 -3.66 -4.69 -2.20
N TRP A 38 -4.28 -3.83 -3.02
CA TRP A 38 -5.10 -2.72 -2.53
C TRP A 38 -6.32 -3.21 -1.76
N ALA A 39 -6.97 -4.29 -2.20
CA ALA A 39 -8.15 -4.86 -1.55
C ALA A 39 -7.90 -5.22 -0.07
N PHE A 40 -6.67 -5.60 0.31
CA PHE A 40 -6.30 -5.81 1.71
C PHE A 40 -6.48 -4.52 2.54
N TYR A 41 -5.98 -3.39 2.06
CA TYR A 41 -6.12 -2.11 2.76
C TYR A 41 -7.56 -1.58 2.72
N GLU A 42 -8.27 -1.83 1.64
CA GLU A 42 -9.68 -1.43 1.52
C GLU A 42 -10.57 -2.18 2.51
N GLN A 43 -10.28 -3.46 2.72
CA GLN A 43 -11.04 -4.33 3.62
C GLN A 43 -10.70 -4.11 5.11
N PHE A 44 -9.41 -3.91 5.44
CA PHE A 44 -8.93 -3.98 6.81
C PHE A 44 -8.49 -2.63 7.40
N VAL A 45 -8.53 -1.55 6.65
CA VAL A 45 -8.17 -0.21 7.14
C VAL A 45 -9.40 0.67 7.22
N GLY A 46 -9.85 0.92 8.43
CA GLY A 46 -11.06 1.69 8.71
C GLY A 46 -11.01 2.39 10.07
N PRO A 47 -12.11 3.06 10.45
CA PRO A 47 -12.18 3.82 11.69
C PRO A 47 -12.04 2.96 12.95
N GLU A 48 -12.38 1.67 12.88
CA GLU A 48 -12.29 0.72 14.00
C GLU A 48 -10.84 0.48 14.45
N ASP A 49 -9.91 0.56 13.50
CA ASP A 49 -8.47 0.44 13.71
C ASP A 49 -7.76 1.80 13.52
N HIS A 50 -8.46 2.92 13.76
CA HIS A 50 -7.93 4.28 13.65
C HIS A 50 -7.25 4.57 12.31
N TRP A 51 -7.73 3.97 11.22
CA TRP A 51 -7.14 4.10 9.88
C TRP A 51 -5.68 3.62 9.79
N LEU A 52 -5.29 2.70 10.68
CA LEU A 52 -4.01 2.01 10.66
C LEU A 52 -4.15 0.62 10.02
N PRO A 53 -3.13 0.12 9.30
CA PRO A 53 -3.16 -1.20 8.72
C PRO A 53 -2.88 -2.25 9.79
N PRO A 54 -3.57 -3.41 9.77
CA PRO A 54 -3.16 -4.54 10.59
C PRO A 54 -1.83 -5.11 10.09
N ASP A 55 -1.16 -5.86 10.94
CA ASP A 55 0.09 -6.54 10.58
C ASP A 55 -0.13 -7.58 9.48
N HIS A 56 -1.16 -8.41 9.64
CA HIS A 56 -1.55 -9.41 8.65
C HIS A 56 -2.98 -9.90 8.88
N TYR A 57 -3.49 -10.61 7.90
CA TYR A 57 -4.71 -11.40 7.99
C TYR A 57 -4.38 -12.87 7.76
N GLN A 58 -4.74 -13.73 8.70
CA GLN A 58 -4.58 -15.18 8.60
C GLN A 58 -5.89 -15.81 8.12
N GLU A 59 -5.91 -16.31 6.88
CA GLU A 59 -7.12 -16.89 6.29
C GLU A 59 -7.48 -18.28 6.88
N SER A 60 -6.48 -19.09 7.18
CA SER A 60 -6.67 -20.48 7.65
C SER A 60 -5.86 -20.74 8.92
N PRO A 61 -6.37 -21.54 9.87
CA PRO A 61 -7.66 -22.26 9.90
C PRO A 61 -8.87 -21.36 10.22
N LEU A 62 -8.65 -20.18 10.75
CA LEU A 62 -9.68 -19.17 11.07
C LEU A 62 -9.25 -17.81 10.55
N GLY A 63 -10.21 -17.06 10.00
CA GLY A 63 -9.97 -15.68 9.59
C GLY A 63 -9.65 -14.78 10.79
N ILE A 64 -8.36 -14.48 11.00
CA ILE A 64 -7.90 -13.67 12.15
C ILE A 64 -7.14 -12.47 11.63
N VAL A 65 -7.57 -11.28 12.04
CA VAL A 65 -6.86 -10.02 11.81
C VAL A 65 -5.92 -9.76 12.97
N ALA A 66 -4.66 -9.49 12.69
CA ALA A 66 -3.68 -9.09 13.71
C ALA A 66 -3.75 -7.57 13.92
N HIS A 67 -4.55 -7.13 14.91
CA HIS A 67 -4.80 -5.72 15.23
C HIS A 67 -3.59 -5.04 15.89
N ARG A 68 -2.46 -5.09 15.24
CA ARG A 68 -1.22 -4.40 15.59
C ARG A 68 -0.54 -3.89 14.33
N THR A 69 0.24 -2.85 14.46
CA THR A 69 0.94 -2.24 13.33
C THR A 69 2.37 -1.84 13.69
N SER A 70 3.19 -1.63 12.66
CA SER A 70 4.54 -1.07 12.75
C SER A 70 4.67 0.15 11.85
N PRO A 71 5.72 0.99 12.05
CA PRO A 71 5.97 2.11 11.14
C PRO A 71 6.16 1.68 9.68
N THR A 72 6.73 0.50 9.42
CA THR A 72 6.81 -0.07 8.05
C THR A 72 5.42 -0.34 7.49
N ASN A 73 4.53 -0.98 8.26
CA ASN A 73 3.17 -1.28 7.79
C ASN A 73 2.41 0.01 7.46
N ILE A 74 2.56 1.04 8.29
CA ILE A 74 1.97 2.36 8.03
C ILE A 74 2.55 2.98 6.75
N GLY A 75 3.87 2.92 6.57
CA GLY A 75 4.51 3.38 5.33
C GLY A 75 4.00 2.65 4.08
N MET A 76 3.79 1.34 4.17
CA MET A 76 3.20 0.54 3.09
C MET A 76 1.75 0.95 2.80
N LEU A 77 0.93 1.21 3.83
CA LEU A 77 -0.42 1.75 3.65
C LEU A 77 -0.39 3.08 2.89
N LEU A 78 0.44 4.05 3.33
CA LEU A 78 0.55 5.35 2.68
C LEU A 78 0.92 5.20 1.21
N THR A 79 1.94 4.39 0.92
CA THR A 79 2.39 4.13 -0.46
C THR A 79 1.31 3.44 -1.28
N SER A 80 0.65 2.41 -0.74
CA SER A 80 -0.43 1.68 -1.44
C SER A 80 -1.63 2.58 -1.74
N THR A 81 -1.96 3.51 -0.83
CA THR A 81 -3.05 4.49 -1.05
C THR A 81 -2.73 5.43 -2.21
N LEU A 82 -1.46 5.90 -2.32
CA LEU A 82 -1.02 6.72 -3.46
C LEU A 82 -1.08 5.94 -4.77
N VAL A 83 -0.61 4.69 -4.76
CA VAL A 83 -0.63 3.81 -5.94
C VAL A 83 -2.07 3.47 -6.36
N ALA A 84 -2.96 3.20 -5.40
CA ALA A 84 -4.38 2.97 -5.70
C ALA A 84 -5.04 4.16 -6.41
N TYR A 85 -4.69 5.37 -6.02
CA TYR A 85 -5.11 6.58 -6.73
C TYR A 85 -4.50 6.67 -8.13
N ASP A 86 -3.21 6.39 -8.29
CA ASP A 86 -2.53 6.45 -9.58
C ASP A 86 -3.05 5.40 -10.56
N LEU A 87 -3.40 4.22 -10.08
CA LEU A 87 -4.01 3.15 -10.88
C LEU A 87 -5.51 3.34 -11.13
N GLY A 88 -6.14 4.31 -10.46
CA GLY A 88 -7.55 4.65 -10.63
C GLY A 88 -8.54 3.84 -9.80
N TYR A 89 -8.07 3.10 -8.78
CA TYR A 89 -8.95 2.32 -7.89
C TYR A 89 -9.71 3.21 -6.91
N ILE A 90 -9.12 4.32 -6.47
CA ILE A 90 -9.76 5.33 -5.64
C ILE A 90 -9.70 6.70 -6.29
N ASP A 91 -10.64 7.58 -5.91
CA ASP A 91 -10.65 8.97 -6.36
C ASP A 91 -9.83 9.89 -5.43
N GLN A 92 -9.74 11.15 -5.82
CA GLN A 92 -8.99 12.15 -5.08
C GLN A 92 -9.58 12.41 -3.69
N TYR A 93 -10.90 12.34 -3.54
CA TYR A 93 -11.55 12.52 -2.25
C TYR A 93 -11.20 11.38 -1.31
N ALA A 94 -11.32 10.13 -1.77
CA ALA A 94 -10.96 8.94 -1.01
C ALA A 94 -9.46 8.93 -0.65
N LEU A 95 -8.58 9.34 -1.59
CA LEU A 95 -7.16 9.52 -1.32
C LEU A 95 -6.93 10.46 -0.14
N LEU A 96 -7.45 11.69 -0.24
CA LEU A 96 -7.21 12.72 0.77
C LEU A 96 -7.85 12.35 2.11
N SER A 97 -9.06 11.80 2.12
CA SER A 97 -9.75 11.38 3.34
C SER A 97 -8.97 10.30 4.08
N ARG A 98 -8.50 9.26 3.38
CA ARG A 98 -7.72 8.16 3.97
C ARG A 98 -6.38 8.65 4.50
N LEU A 99 -5.63 9.42 3.70
CA LEU A 99 -4.34 9.96 4.14
C LEU A 99 -4.51 10.91 5.34
N SER A 100 -5.51 11.80 5.34
CA SER A 100 -5.76 12.72 6.45
C SER A 100 -6.09 11.96 7.74
N ALA A 101 -6.96 10.96 7.68
CA ALA A 101 -7.34 10.16 8.83
C ALA A 101 -6.16 9.38 9.42
N THR A 102 -5.32 8.77 8.56
CA THR A 102 -4.08 8.11 9.01
C THR A 102 -3.12 9.12 9.64
N MET A 103 -2.92 10.29 9.03
CA MET A 103 -2.02 11.32 9.56
C MET A 103 -2.50 11.90 10.90
N GLU A 104 -3.82 12.05 11.09
CA GLU A 104 -4.42 12.46 12.36
C GLU A 104 -4.11 11.44 13.45
N THR A 105 -4.28 10.15 13.16
CA THR A 105 -3.91 9.06 14.09
C THR A 105 -2.43 9.08 14.42
N LEU A 106 -1.55 9.27 13.42
CA LEU A 106 -0.11 9.39 13.65
C LEU A 106 0.23 10.57 14.58
N GLY A 107 -0.56 11.64 14.56
CA GLY A 107 -0.42 12.79 15.47
C GLY A 107 -0.67 12.42 16.95
N GLN A 108 -1.50 11.42 17.22
CA GLN A 108 -1.89 10.97 18.56
C GLN A 108 -0.99 9.85 19.11
N MET A 109 -0.26 9.14 18.24
CA MET A 109 0.55 8.00 18.63
C MET A 109 1.77 8.39 19.44
N GLU A 110 2.13 7.55 20.41
CA GLU A 110 3.32 7.73 21.24
C GLU A 110 4.61 7.69 20.42
N ARG A 111 5.55 8.55 20.80
CA ARG A 111 6.87 8.65 20.15
C ARG A 111 7.99 8.67 21.19
N TYR A 112 9.10 8.06 20.83
CA TYR A 112 10.35 8.18 21.56
C TYR A 112 11.39 8.92 20.70
N ARG A 113 11.81 10.11 21.10
CA ARG A 113 12.77 10.96 20.37
C ARG A 113 12.36 11.18 18.89
N GLY A 114 11.06 11.32 18.62
CA GLY A 114 10.51 11.50 17.27
C GLY A 114 10.21 10.20 16.51
N HIS A 115 10.65 9.05 16.97
CA HIS A 115 10.37 7.74 16.37
C HIS A 115 9.11 7.12 16.97
N PHE A 116 8.34 6.40 16.15
CA PHE A 116 7.25 5.57 16.64
C PHE A 116 7.78 4.28 17.26
N ILE A 117 7.07 3.78 18.26
CA ILE A 117 7.42 2.55 18.97
C ILE A 117 6.89 1.35 18.19
N ASN A 118 7.61 0.25 18.18
CA ASN A 118 7.17 -1.05 17.71
C ASN A 118 6.75 -1.91 18.92
N TRP A 119 5.68 -2.60 18.90
CA TRP A 119 4.53 -2.57 18.01
C TRP A 119 3.43 -1.75 18.66
N ILE A 120 2.42 -1.33 17.91
CA ILE A 120 1.29 -0.57 18.42
C ILE A 120 0.01 -1.35 18.14
N ASP A 121 -0.87 -1.48 19.14
CA ASP A 121 -2.23 -1.97 18.95
C ASP A 121 -3.03 -0.97 18.16
N THR A 122 -3.67 -1.39 17.05
CA THR A 122 -4.39 -0.50 16.14
C THR A 122 -5.70 0.01 16.70
N ARG A 123 -6.27 -0.65 17.71
CA ARG A 123 -7.56 -0.29 18.33
C ARG A 123 -7.41 0.61 19.54
N THR A 124 -6.33 0.43 20.31
CA THR A 124 -6.10 1.22 21.53
C THR A 124 -5.05 2.30 21.36
N LEU A 125 -4.23 2.22 20.30
CA LEU A 125 -3.04 3.03 20.06
C LEU A 125 -1.95 2.88 21.12
N GLU A 126 -2.03 1.87 21.97
CA GLU A 126 -1.04 1.58 23.01
C GLU A 126 0.16 0.80 22.43
N ALA A 127 1.34 1.16 22.93
CA ALA A 127 2.56 0.43 22.57
C ALA A 127 2.59 -0.93 23.23
N LEU A 128 2.75 -2.00 22.44
CA LEU A 128 2.86 -3.38 22.89
C LEU A 128 4.26 -3.69 23.47
N THR A 129 4.32 -4.68 24.37
CA THR A 129 5.59 -5.16 24.93
C THR A 129 6.16 -6.31 24.08
N PRO A 130 7.50 -6.40 23.91
CA PRO A 130 8.51 -5.45 24.38
C PRO A 130 8.50 -4.14 23.58
N ARG A 131 8.66 -3.01 24.28
CA ARG A 131 8.70 -1.68 23.66
C ARG A 131 10.10 -1.40 23.11
N TYR A 132 10.19 -1.11 21.82
CA TYR A 132 11.45 -0.74 21.17
C TYR A 132 11.22 0.16 19.99
N VAL A 133 12.28 0.82 19.53
CA VAL A 133 12.31 1.58 18.27
C VAL A 133 13.14 0.79 17.27
N SER A 134 12.54 0.50 16.11
CA SER A 134 13.24 -0.06 14.97
C SER A 134 13.71 1.08 14.06
N THR A 135 15.02 1.17 13.83
CA THR A 135 15.58 2.15 12.90
C THR A 135 15.21 1.86 11.45
N VAL A 136 15.07 0.59 11.09
CA VAL A 136 14.63 0.14 9.76
C VAL A 136 13.19 0.57 9.51
N ASP A 137 12.29 0.28 10.46
CA ASP A 137 10.87 0.68 10.33
C ASP A 137 10.71 2.20 10.27
N SER A 138 11.47 2.93 11.10
CA SER A 138 11.48 4.38 11.07
C SER A 138 11.96 4.93 9.72
N GLY A 139 12.98 4.30 9.13
CA GLY A 139 13.50 4.67 7.81
C GLY A 139 12.48 4.41 6.69
N ASN A 140 11.79 3.27 6.73
CA ASN A 140 10.75 2.91 5.76
C ASN A 140 9.57 3.90 5.82
N LEU A 141 9.10 4.23 7.02
CA LEU A 141 8.06 5.24 7.19
C LEU A 141 8.51 6.61 6.70
N ALA A 142 9.73 7.04 7.04
CA ALA A 142 10.26 8.34 6.60
C ALA A 142 10.32 8.42 5.07
N ALA A 143 10.78 7.36 4.38
CA ALA A 143 10.80 7.30 2.93
C ALA A 143 9.40 7.40 2.33
N SER A 144 8.41 6.71 2.93
CA SER A 144 7.01 6.76 2.50
C SER A 144 6.38 8.14 2.70
N LEU A 145 6.71 8.83 3.79
CA LEU A 145 6.27 10.21 4.04
C LEU A 145 6.87 11.21 3.04
N VAL A 146 8.13 11.04 2.66
CA VAL A 146 8.78 11.84 1.61
C VAL A 146 8.07 11.61 0.28
N LEU A 147 7.81 10.35 -0.10
CA LEU A 147 7.07 10.01 -1.32
C LEU A 147 5.68 10.64 -1.31
N MET A 148 4.94 10.52 -0.20
CA MET A 148 3.60 11.11 -0.04
C MET A 148 3.67 12.63 -0.24
N SER A 149 4.62 13.32 0.40
CA SER A 149 4.78 14.76 0.25
C SER A 149 5.02 15.19 -1.20
N GLN A 150 5.89 14.49 -1.93
CA GLN A 150 6.17 14.76 -3.33
C GLN A 150 4.95 14.48 -4.23
N THR A 151 4.24 13.40 -3.97
CA THR A 151 3.02 13.05 -4.73
C THR A 151 1.92 14.07 -4.51
N LEU A 152 1.68 14.51 -3.28
CA LEU A 152 0.65 15.52 -2.98
C LEU A 152 0.98 16.89 -3.59
N GLN A 153 2.26 17.28 -3.65
CA GLN A 153 2.67 18.50 -4.36
C GLN A 153 2.42 18.39 -5.87
N ALA A 154 2.67 17.23 -6.47
CA ALA A 154 2.37 17.00 -7.88
C ALA A 154 0.86 16.97 -8.16
N LEU A 155 0.06 16.48 -7.21
CA LEU A 155 -1.39 16.39 -7.30
C LEU A 155 -2.05 17.76 -7.49
N HIS A 156 -1.52 18.80 -6.85
CA HIS A 156 -2.03 20.17 -6.97
C HIS A 156 -2.07 20.67 -8.43
N ARG A 157 -1.25 20.10 -9.30
CA ARG A 157 -1.16 20.46 -10.73
C ARG A 157 -1.86 19.46 -11.66
N SER A 158 -2.47 18.43 -11.10
CA SER A 158 -3.12 17.37 -11.88
C SER A 158 -4.60 17.67 -12.14
N HIS A 159 -5.14 17.09 -13.22
CA HIS A 159 -6.57 17.15 -13.50
C HIS A 159 -7.34 16.27 -12.52
N ILE A 160 -8.52 16.73 -12.06
CA ILE A 160 -9.41 15.96 -11.16
C ILE A 160 -9.94 14.71 -11.88
N ILE A 161 -10.31 14.85 -13.15
CA ILE A 161 -10.77 13.71 -13.97
C ILE A 161 -9.56 13.18 -14.74
N ARG A 162 -9.16 11.96 -14.40
CA ARG A 162 -8.00 11.29 -15.01
C ARG A 162 -8.45 10.05 -15.78
N TRP A 163 -7.80 9.79 -16.91
CA TRP A 163 -8.06 8.59 -17.71
C TRP A 163 -7.84 7.30 -16.93
N ASN A 164 -6.87 7.27 -16.03
CA ASN A 164 -6.56 6.13 -15.15
C ASN A 164 -7.78 5.64 -14.35
N ARG A 165 -8.72 6.53 -14.06
CA ARG A 165 -9.97 6.17 -13.37
C ARG A 165 -10.80 5.16 -14.17
N TRP A 166 -10.92 5.37 -15.47
CA TRP A 166 -11.62 4.43 -16.35
C TRP A 166 -10.89 3.10 -16.45
N GLN A 167 -9.56 3.14 -16.51
CA GLN A 167 -8.76 1.92 -16.49
C GLN A 167 -8.95 1.14 -15.19
N GLY A 168 -8.97 1.81 -14.02
CA GLY A 168 -9.27 1.18 -12.74
C GLY A 168 -10.63 0.51 -12.70
N TYR A 169 -11.67 1.10 -13.28
CA TYR A 169 -12.98 0.46 -13.41
C TYR A 169 -12.93 -0.79 -14.30
N LEU A 170 -12.22 -0.76 -15.40
CA LEU A 170 -12.06 -1.93 -16.28
C LEU A 170 -11.33 -3.06 -15.56
N ASP A 171 -10.33 -2.77 -14.75
CA ASP A 171 -9.63 -3.77 -13.93
C ASP A 171 -10.58 -4.46 -12.93
N ILE A 172 -11.43 -3.68 -12.24
CA ILE A 172 -12.41 -4.19 -11.29
C ILE A 172 -13.46 -5.07 -12.01
N LEU A 173 -13.96 -4.62 -13.15
CA LEU A 173 -14.92 -5.39 -13.95
C LEU A 173 -14.31 -6.70 -14.46
N GLY A 174 -13.06 -6.68 -14.91
CA GLY A 174 -12.35 -7.89 -15.34
C GLY A 174 -12.20 -8.91 -14.20
N GLN A 175 -11.87 -8.46 -12.99
CA GLN A 175 -11.77 -9.34 -11.83
C GLN A 175 -13.14 -9.89 -11.38
N LEU A 176 -14.20 -9.09 -11.50
CA LEU A 176 -15.56 -9.56 -11.23
C LEU A 176 -15.97 -10.67 -12.20
N ASP A 177 -15.66 -10.50 -13.48
CA ASP A 177 -15.90 -11.50 -14.52
C ASP A 177 -15.14 -12.80 -14.25
N GLU A 178 -13.83 -12.72 -13.94
CA GLU A 178 -13.03 -13.87 -13.53
C GLU A 178 -13.61 -14.59 -12.30
N ALA A 179 -14.06 -13.85 -11.29
CA ALA A 179 -14.66 -14.40 -10.09
C ALA A 179 -16.00 -15.09 -10.38
N ALA A 180 -16.85 -14.50 -11.25
CA ALA A 180 -18.11 -15.08 -11.68
C ALA A 180 -17.89 -16.41 -12.41
N HIS A 181 -16.96 -16.46 -13.36
CA HIS A 181 -16.60 -17.69 -14.07
C HIS A 181 -16.06 -18.77 -13.13
N ALA A 182 -15.25 -18.41 -12.13
CA ALA A 182 -14.72 -19.36 -11.14
C ALA A 182 -15.85 -20.00 -10.29
N VAL A 183 -16.90 -19.26 -9.98
CA VAL A 183 -18.08 -19.76 -9.25
C VAL A 183 -18.91 -20.73 -10.13
N GLU A 184 -19.11 -20.40 -11.41
CA GLU A 184 -19.83 -21.27 -12.34
C GLU A 184 -19.11 -22.61 -12.54
N VAL A 185 -17.78 -22.58 -12.71
CA VAL A 185 -16.97 -23.80 -12.86
C VAL A 185 -17.03 -24.67 -11.60
N LYS A 186 -17.11 -24.10 -10.40
CA LYS A 186 -17.29 -24.86 -9.15
C LYS A 186 -18.66 -25.52 -9.06
N LYS A 187 -19.72 -24.88 -9.56
CA LYS A 187 -21.08 -25.44 -9.57
C LYS A 187 -21.26 -26.59 -10.56
N THR A 188 -20.46 -26.61 -11.63
CA THR A 188 -20.56 -27.64 -12.68
C THR A 188 -19.71 -28.88 -12.43
N LYS A 189 -18.79 -28.86 -11.44
CA LYS A 189 -18.07 -30.07 -11.04
C LYS A 189 -18.97 -30.93 -10.13
N PRO A 190 -19.27 -32.20 -10.53
CA PRO A 190 -20.03 -33.11 -9.65
C PRO A 190 -19.21 -33.36 -8.38
N VAL A 191 -19.90 -33.36 -7.24
CA VAL A 191 -19.33 -33.81 -5.96
C VAL A 191 -18.90 -35.25 -6.18
N GLN A 192 -17.63 -35.54 -6.24
CA GLN A 192 -17.12 -36.91 -6.17
C GLN A 192 -17.28 -37.35 -4.71
N GLU A 193 -18.19 -38.24 -4.47
CA GLU A 193 -18.37 -38.99 -3.21
C GLU A 193 -17.14 -39.85 -2.92
#